data_7a575583478b0aa206e4abeef06bf666
#
_entry.id   7a575583478b0aa206e4abeef06bf666
#
_cell.length_a   1.000
_cell.length_b   1.000
_cell.length_c   1.000
_cell.angle_alpha   90.00
_cell.angle_beta   90.00
_cell.angle_gamma   90.00
#
_symmetry.space_group_name_H-M   'P 1'
#
loop_
_entity.id
_entity.type
_entity.pdbx_description
1 polymer ?
#
loop_
_entity_poly.entity_id
_entity_poly.type
_entity_poly.pdbx_seq_one_letter_code
_entity_poly.pdbx_strand_id
1 'polypeptide(L)'
;MKLRPMTAIYITRGDKILLLYRIGSRVVGNSYTGSAGGHIEAEEYRDPRACMLRELREETGLTENALEGLALRYITMRNKSGEVRQNYYYFAALKDGFTVQNSNEGRLEWHDMSALDALPMPVTARHVVDHYLSIGRYDNKLYGGITTAECPVFAEMNDF
;
A
#
# COMPACT_ATOMS: atom_id res chain seq x y z
N MET A 1 -20.92 13.86 3.05
CA MET A 1 -19.97 12.84 2.57
C MET A 1 -18.60 13.17 3.16
N LYS A 2 -17.92 12.20 3.75
CA LYS A 2 -16.60 12.38 4.37
C LYS A 2 -15.52 11.86 3.42
N LEU A 3 -14.45 12.61 3.23
CA LEU A 3 -13.28 12.15 2.50
C LEU A 3 -12.23 11.64 3.49
N ARG A 4 -11.66 10.47 3.21
CA ARG A 4 -10.62 9.85 4.03
C ARG A 4 -9.42 9.45 3.16
N PRO A 5 -8.46 10.36 2.98
CA PRO A 5 -7.24 10.07 2.23
C PRO A 5 -6.25 9.29 3.09
N MET A 6 -5.59 8.32 2.46
CA MET A 6 -4.62 7.42 3.10
C MET A 6 -3.48 7.09 2.13
N THR A 7 -2.35 6.69 2.68
CA THR A 7 -1.23 6.15 1.92
C THR A 7 -0.93 4.72 2.34
N ALA A 8 -0.30 3.98 1.44
CA ALA A 8 0.33 2.70 1.73
C ALA A 8 1.55 2.52 0.84
N ILE A 9 2.54 1.79 1.31
CA ILE A 9 3.68 1.34 0.52
C ILE A 9 3.79 -0.17 0.61
N TYR A 10 4.09 -0.80 -0.53
CA TYR A 10 4.49 -2.21 -0.63
C TYR A 10 5.97 -2.27 -0.98
N ILE A 11 6.75 -2.93 -0.13
CA ILE A 11 8.18 -3.11 -0.29
C ILE A 11 8.44 -4.52 -0.80
N THR A 12 9.24 -4.64 -1.84
CA THR A 12 9.57 -5.92 -2.48
C THR A 12 11.06 -6.24 -2.35
N ARG A 13 11.41 -7.52 -2.46
CA ARG A 13 12.77 -8.02 -2.58
C ARG A 13 12.74 -9.30 -3.40
N GLY A 14 13.18 -9.24 -4.68
CA GLY A 14 13.02 -10.34 -5.61
C GLY A 14 11.54 -10.72 -5.77
N ASP A 15 11.22 -11.99 -5.55
CA ASP A 15 9.85 -12.52 -5.61
C ASP A 15 9.10 -12.45 -4.28
N LYS A 16 9.61 -11.70 -3.32
CA LYS A 16 8.97 -11.51 -2.01
C LYS A 16 8.42 -10.10 -1.86
N ILE A 17 7.34 -9.99 -1.08
CA ILE A 17 6.71 -8.76 -0.69
C ILE A 17 6.61 -8.69 0.84
N LEU A 18 6.91 -7.52 1.40
CA LEU A 18 6.81 -7.27 2.83
C LEU A 18 5.41 -6.81 3.17
N LEU A 19 4.76 -7.49 4.09
CA LEU A 19 3.42 -7.16 4.56
C LEU A 19 3.41 -6.95 6.07
N LEU A 20 2.56 -6.05 6.53
CA LEU A 20 2.29 -5.84 7.93
C LEU A 20 1.05 -6.64 8.35
N TYR A 21 1.23 -7.59 9.26
CA TYR A 21 0.12 -8.29 9.90
C TYR A 21 -0.38 -7.49 11.09
N ARG A 22 -1.56 -6.89 10.98
CA ARG A 22 -2.21 -6.09 12.02
C ARG A 22 -3.06 -6.96 12.92
N ILE A 23 -2.88 -6.82 14.24
CA ILE A 23 -3.64 -7.56 15.27
C ILE A 23 -4.47 -6.55 16.06
N GLY A 24 -5.79 -6.80 16.17
CA GLY A 24 -6.65 -6.05 17.09
C GLY A 24 -7.01 -4.63 16.66
N SER A 25 -6.79 -4.23 15.42
CA SER A 25 -7.27 -2.95 14.90
C SER A 25 -8.80 -2.95 14.78
N ARG A 26 -9.47 -1.91 15.27
CA ARG A 26 -10.93 -1.73 15.13
C ARG A 26 -11.37 -1.56 13.67
N VAL A 27 -10.45 -1.17 12.78
CA VAL A 27 -10.73 -0.81 11.38
C VAL A 27 -10.39 -1.95 10.44
N VAL A 28 -9.35 -2.70 10.75
CA VAL A 28 -8.85 -3.84 9.96
C VAL A 28 -8.62 -4.98 10.93
N GLY A 29 -9.57 -5.89 11.05
CA GLY A 29 -9.39 -7.13 11.83
C GLY A 29 -8.16 -7.89 11.33
N ASN A 30 -7.65 -8.83 12.11
CA ASN A 30 -6.46 -9.64 11.82
C ASN A 30 -6.23 -9.88 10.33
N SER A 31 -5.47 -9.00 9.68
CA SER A 31 -5.24 -9.04 8.25
C SER A 31 -3.91 -8.40 7.87
N TYR A 32 -3.45 -8.75 6.68
CA TYR A 32 -2.24 -8.20 6.09
C TYR A 32 -2.55 -6.92 5.32
N THR A 33 -1.75 -5.88 5.57
CA THR A 33 -1.79 -4.60 4.85
C THR A 33 -0.45 -4.36 4.14
N GLY A 34 -0.30 -3.22 3.48
CA GLY A 34 1.00 -2.80 2.96
C GLY A 34 2.09 -2.79 4.04
N SER A 35 3.32 -2.71 3.63
CA SER A 35 4.49 -2.71 4.53
C SER A 35 4.44 -1.57 5.56
N ALA A 36 3.91 -0.42 5.14
CA ALA A 36 3.57 0.73 5.97
C ALA A 36 2.45 1.53 5.33
N GLY A 37 1.77 2.37 6.13
CA GLY A 37 0.76 3.29 5.63
C GLY A 37 -0.18 3.80 6.70
N GLY A 38 -0.82 4.94 6.41
CA GLY A 38 -1.71 5.58 7.35
C GLY A 38 -2.49 6.73 6.75
N HIS A 39 -3.12 7.50 7.63
CA HIS A 39 -3.92 8.65 7.25
C HIS A 39 -3.04 9.83 6.88
N ILE A 40 -3.44 10.55 5.81
CA ILE A 40 -2.82 11.81 5.44
C ILE A 40 -3.25 12.87 6.45
N GLU A 41 -2.30 13.50 7.09
CA GLU A 41 -2.51 14.62 8.02
C GLU A 41 -2.76 15.92 7.24
N ALA A 42 -3.28 16.95 7.92
CA ALA A 42 -3.71 18.19 7.28
C ALA A 42 -2.57 18.87 6.50
N GLU A 43 -1.36 18.84 7.04
CA GLU A 43 -0.16 19.43 6.46
C GLU A 43 0.35 18.66 5.23
N GLU A 44 -0.07 17.40 5.10
CA GLU A 44 0.36 16.47 4.04
C GLU A 44 -0.63 16.40 2.87
N TYR A 45 -1.77 17.10 2.91
CA TYR A 45 -2.82 16.99 1.90
C TYR A 45 -2.36 17.20 0.46
N ARG A 46 -1.33 18.02 0.26
CA ARG A 46 -0.76 18.30 -1.06
C ARG A 46 0.43 17.42 -1.41
N ASP A 47 0.88 16.60 -0.46
CA ASP A 47 2.03 15.73 -0.63
C ASP A 47 1.79 14.35 0.00
N PRO A 48 1.03 13.48 -0.65
CA PRO A 48 0.84 12.10 -0.18
C PRO A 48 2.14 11.32 0.02
N ARG A 49 3.21 11.73 -0.70
CA ARG A 49 4.53 11.12 -0.55
C ARG A 49 5.15 11.43 0.81
N ALA A 50 4.99 12.65 1.32
CA ALA A 50 5.46 13.01 2.67
C ALA A 50 4.80 12.14 3.74
N CYS A 51 3.48 11.95 3.65
CA CYS A 51 2.75 11.02 4.53
C CYS A 51 3.32 9.59 4.44
N MET A 52 3.49 9.06 3.23
CA MET A 52 4.01 7.70 3.04
C MET A 52 5.41 7.55 3.65
N LEU A 53 6.30 8.53 3.50
CA LEU A 53 7.67 8.50 4.07
C LEU A 53 7.66 8.61 5.60
N ARG A 54 6.74 9.38 6.17
CA ARG A 54 6.55 9.44 7.63
C ARG A 54 6.12 8.08 8.17
N GLU A 55 5.06 7.50 7.61
CA GLU A 55 4.55 6.19 8.01
C GLU A 55 5.60 5.07 7.80
N LEU A 56 6.35 5.12 6.69
CA LEU A 56 7.45 4.19 6.44
C LEU A 56 8.47 4.20 7.59
N ARG A 57 8.88 5.39 8.02
CA ARG A 57 9.83 5.54 9.10
C ARG A 57 9.28 5.07 10.44
N GLU A 58 8.03 5.42 10.74
CA GLU A 58 7.38 5.07 12.00
C GLU A 58 7.15 3.56 12.13
N GLU A 59 6.71 2.91 11.05
CA GLU A 59 6.32 1.50 11.09
C GLU A 59 7.44 0.52 10.76
N THR A 60 8.48 0.92 10.05
CA THR A 60 9.55 0.01 9.61
C THR A 60 10.96 0.44 10.03
N GLY A 61 11.13 1.66 10.49
CA GLY A 61 12.44 2.27 10.75
C GLY A 61 13.23 2.64 9.49
N LEU A 62 12.67 2.38 8.29
CA LEU A 62 13.33 2.70 7.02
C LEU A 62 13.15 4.18 6.66
N THR A 63 14.08 4.66 5.85
CA THR A 63 13.99 5.95 5.17
C THR A 63 14.09 5.72 3.65
N GLU A 64 13.83 6.77 2.87
CA GLU A 64 13.83 6.68 1.41
C GLU A 64 15.13 6.13 0.82
N ASN A 65 16.28 6.44 1.44
CA ASN A 65 17.57 5.95 0.95
C ASN A 65 17.74 4.42 1.02
N ALA A 66 16.88 3.73 1.77
CA ALA A 66 16.83 2.28 1.79
C ALA A 66 16.06 1.67 0.60
N LEU A 67 15.37 2.52 -0.18
CA LEU A 67 14.46 2.10 -1.23
C LEU A 67 15.05 2.35 -2.62
N GLU A 68 14.69 1.48 -3.56
CA GLU A 68 14.99 1.60 -4.98
C GLU A 68 13.68 1.56 -5.78
N GLY A 69 13.58 2.41 -6.81
CA GLY A 69 12.43 2.44 -7.70
C GLY A 69 11.12 2.89 -7.01
N LEU A 70 11.20 3.71 -5.96
CA LEU A 70 10.02 4.23 -5.28
C LEU A 70 9.15 5.03 -6.23
N ALA A 71 7.91 4.58 -6.41
CA ALA A 71 6.94 5.23 -7.27
C ALA A 71 5.51 5.08 -6.74
N LEU A 72 4.69 6.12 -6.97
CA LEU A 72 3.25 6.03 -6.84
C LEU A 72 2.71 5.20 -8.02
N ARG A 73 2.04 4.11 -7.73
CA ARG A 73 1.58 3.16 -8.75
C ARG A 73 0.07 3.06 -8.87
N TYR A 74 -0.66 3.31 -7.77
CA TYR A 74 -2.12 3.25 -7.77
C TYR A 74 -2.70 4.40 -6.96
N ILE A 75 -3.78 4.97 -7.48
CA ILE A 75 -4.69 5.85 -6.74
C ILE A 75 -6.06 5.20 -6.82
N THR A 76 -6.64 4.83 -5.68
CA THR A 76 -7.95 4.17 -5.65
C THR A 76 -8.96 4.98 -4.87
N MET A 77 -10.21 4.86 -5.27
CA MET A 77 -11.36 5.40 -4.54
C MET A 77 -12.41 4.31 -4.32
N ARG A 78 -13.03 4.35 -3.15
CA ARG A 78 -14.23 3.55 -2.85
C ARG A 78 -15.18 4.33 -1.95
N ASN A 79 -16.46 4.10 -2.10
CA ASN A 79 -17.47 4.60 -1.18
C ASN A 79 -17.89 3.47 -0.22
N LYS A 80 -17.84 3.73 1.07
CA LYS A 80 -18.33 2.82 2.10
C LYS A 80 -19.06 3.61 3.17
N SER A 81 -20.36 3.36 3.31
CA SER A 81 -21.21 3.97 4.36
C SER A 81 -21.11 5.50 4.41
N GLY A 82 -21.15 6.16 3.25
CA GLY A 82 -21.08 7.63 3.15
C GLY A 82 -19.67 8.22 3.33
N GLU A 83 -18.66 7.41 3.46
CA GLU A 83 -17.26 7.80 3.48
C GLU A 83 -16.57 7.41 2.17
N VAL A 84 -15.98 8.39 1.48
CA VAL A 84 -15.12 8.13 0.32
C VAL A 84 -13.70 7.97 0.81
N ARG A 85 -13.15 6.77 0.64
CA ARG A 85 -11.76 6.46 0.92
C ARG A 85 -10.95 6.60 -0.34
N GLN A 86 -9.91 7.42 -0.26
CA GLN A 86 -8.93 7.63 -1.32
C GLN A 86 -7.58 7.12 -0.83
N ASN A 87 -7.00 6.15 -1.55
CA ASN A 87 -5.72 5.56 -1.17
C ASN A 87 -4.68 5.77 -2.26
N TYR A 88 -3.47 6.16 -1.83
CA TYR A 88 -2.29 6.28 -2.66
C TYR A 88 -1.35 5.12 -2.35
N TYR A 89 -1.10 4.25 -3.32
CA TYR A 89 -0.26 3.08 -3.15
C TYR A 89 1.07 3.25 -3.85
N TYR A 90 2.12 3.21 -3.06
CA TYR A 90 3.51 3.25 -3.50
C TYR A 90 4.09 1.84 -3.54
N PHE A 91 5.02 1.62 -4.45
CA PHE A 91 5.82 0.40 -4.53
C PHE A 91 7.29 0.76 -4.62
N ALA A 92 8.14 -0.04 -4.00
CA ALA A 92 9.60 0.11 -4.04
C ALA A 92 10.27 -1.23 -3.77
N ALA A 93 11.51 -1.39 -4.22
CA ALA A 93 12.36 -2.49 -3.78
C ALA A 93 13.20 -2.07 -2.57
N LEU A 94 13.47 -2.99 -1.65
CA LEU A 94 14.42 -2.78 -0.55
C LEU A 94 15.83 -3.05 -1.06
N LYS A 95 16.72 -2.08 -0.91
CA LYS A 95 18.14 -2.24 -1.25
C LYS A 95 18.83 -3.26 -0.35
N ASP A 96 19.87 -3.87 -0.86
CA ASP A 96 20.72 -4.78 -0.07
C ASP A 96 21.36 -4.05 1.13
N GLY A 97 21.55 -4.77 2.22
CA GLY A 97 22.14 -4.25 3.45
C GLY A 97 21.16 -3.55 4.39
N PHE A 98 19.91 -3.31 3.97
CA PHE A 98 18.87 -2.76 4.84
C PHE A 98 17.97 -3.85 5.40
N THR A 99 17.58 -3.68 6.66
CA THR A 99 16.65 -4.56 7.38
C THR A 99 15.50 -3.75 7.94
N VAL A 100 14.34 -4.38 8.08
CA VAL A 100 13.15 -3.78 8.68
C VAL A 100 13.10 -4.07 10.17
N GLN A 101 12.56 -3.13 10.93
CA GLN A 101 12.27 -3.30 12.35
C GLN A 101 10.77 -3.59 12.52
N ASN A 102 10.41 -4.41 13.50
CA ASN A 102 9.02 -4.63 13.83
C ASN A 102 8.38 -3.35 14.37
N SER A 103 7.17 -3.12 13.95
CA SER A 103 6.35 -1.99 14.39
C SER A 103 5.55 -2.36 15.66
N ASN A 104 5.13 -1.33 16.40
CA ASN A 104 4.17 -1.48 17.50
C ASN A 104 2.75 -1.82 16.99
N GLU A 105 2.48 -1.68 15.70
CA GLU A 105 1.18 -1.91 15.08
C GLU A 105 0.97 -3.34 14.59
N GLY A 106 2.01 -4.17 14.61
CA GLY A 106 1.93 -5.55 14.16
C GLY A 106 3.29 -6.15 13.82
N ARG A 107 3.26 -7.26 13.08
CA ARG A 107 4.46 -7.96 12.63
C ARG A 107 4.70 -7.74 11.15
N LEU A 108 5.92 -7.38 10.79
CA LEU A 108 6.38 -7.31 9.41
C LEU A 108 6.87 -8.69 8.97
N GLU A 109 6.29 -9.20 7.91
CA GLU A 109 6.56 -10.55 7.40
C GLU A 109 6.80 -10.51 5.88
N TRP A 110 7.86 -11.21 5.45
CA TRP A 110 8.13 -11.43 4.04
C TRP A 110 7.34 -12.63 3.53
N HIS A 111 6.57 -12.44 2.47
CA HIS A 111 5.79 -13.48 1.81
C HIS A 111 6.22 -13.66 0.36
N ASP A 112 6.18 -14.89 -0.14
CA ASP A 112 6.34 -15.14 -1.56
C ASP A 112 5.12 -14.57 -2.31
N MET A 113 5.37 -13.82 -3.37
CA MET A 113 4.30 -13.22 -4.18
C MET A 113 3.35 -14.26 -4.78
N SER A 114 3.82 -15.50 -4.98
CA SER A 114 3.00 -16.63 -5.44
C SER A 114 2.07 -17.23 -4.38
N ALA A 115 2.23 -16.86 -3.12
CA ALA A 115 1.49 -17.47 -1.99
C ALA A 115 0.52 -16.49 -1.30
N LEU A 116 0.17 -15.38 -1.93
CA LEU A 116 -0.65 -14.33 -1.31
C LEU A 116 -2.15 -14.63 -1.31
N ASP A 117 -2.63 -15.53 -2.16
CA ASP A 117 -4.08 -15.78 -2.35
C ASP A 117 -4.79 -16.19 -1.05
N ALA A 118 -4.11 -16.95 -0.20
CA ALA A 118 -4.66 -17.43 1.06
C ALA A 118 -4.60 -16.40 2.21
N LEU A 119 -3.92 -15.28 2.03
CA LEU A 119 -3.73 -14.30 3.09
C LEU A 119 -4.95 -13.39 3.23
N PRO A 120 -5.48 -13.17 4.45
CA PRO A 120 -6.55 -12.22 4.66
C PRO A 120 -6.04 -10.78 4.42
N MET A 121 -6.67 -10.07 3.49
CA MET A 121 -6.36 -8.68 3.16
C MET A 121 -7.64 -7.84 3.06
N PRO A 122 -7.58 -6.53 3.36
CA PRO A 122 -8.67 -5.62 3.02
C PRO A 122 -8.97 -5.67 1.51
N VAL A 123 -10.23 -5.60 1.14
CA VAL A 123 -10.69 -5.79 -0.25
C VAL A 123 -9.95 -4.91 -1.26
N THR A 124 -9.84 -3.61 -0.99
CA THR A 124 -9.14 -2.70 -1.91
C THR A 124 -7.66 -3.04 -2.04
N ALA A 125 -7.00 -3.38 -0.92
CA ALA A 125 -5.61 -3.79 -0.92
C ALA A 125 -5.41 -5.08 -1.74
N ARG A 126 -6.31 -6.07 -1.59
CA ARG A 126 -6.32 -7.28 -2.41
C ARG A 126 -6.40 -6.96 -3.89
N HIS A 127 -7.35 -6.13 -4.32
CA HIS A 127 -7.49 -5.74 -5.72
C HIS A 127 -6.23 -5.06 -6.29
N VAL A 128 -5.58 -4.18 -5.50
CA VAL A 128 -4.34 -3.52 -5.92
C VAL A 128 -3.20 -4.53 -6.05
N VAL A 129 -3.03 -5.41 -5.07
CA VAL A 129 -1.96 -6.43 -5.09
C VAL A 129 -2.16 -7.39 -6.26
N ASP A 130 -3.37 -7.88 -6.50
CA ASP A 130 -3.68 -8.79 -7.61
C ASP A 130 -3.40 -8.14 -8.97
N HIS A 131 -3.80 -6.88 -9.16
CA HIS A 131 -3.50 -6.14 -10.39
C HIS A 131 -1.98 -5.88 -10.53
N TYR A 132 -1.30 -5.53 -9.44
CA TYR A 132 0.15 -5.34 -9.47
C TYR A 132 0.87 -6.62 -9.86
N LEU A 133 0.52 -7.77 -9.28
CA LEU A 133 1.18 -9.04 -9.59
C LEU A 133 0.94 -9.51 -11.02
N SER A 134 -0.23 -9.25 -11.58
CA SER A 134 -0.60 -9.71 -12.93
C SER A 134 -0.20 -8.73 -14.04
N ILE A 135 -0.16 -7.43 -13.76
CA ILE A 135 0.03 -6.37 -14.75
C ILE A 135 1.11 -5.37 -14.30
N GLY A 136 0.85 -4.66 -13.18
CA GLY A 136 1.61 -3.48 -12.81
C GLY A 136 3.09 -3.73 -12.54
N ARG A 137 3.48 -4.92 -12.07
CA ARG A 137 4.90 -5.24 -11.82
C ARG A 137 5.76 -5.30 -13.09
N TYR A 138 5.12 -5.40 -14.26
CA TYR A 138 5.79 -5.51 -15.55
C TYR A 138 5.87 -4.19 -16.32
N ASP A 139 5.39 -3.11 -15.72
CA ASP A 139 5.42 -1.76 -16.29
C ASP A 139 5.75 -0.71 -15.22
N ASN A 140 5.79 0.58 -15.62
CA ASN A 140 6.02 1.72 -14.74
C ASN A 140 4.82 2.69 -14.72
N LYS A 141 3.63 2.21 -15.04
CA LYS A 141 2.45 3.05 -15.20
C LYS A 141 1.81 3.40 -13.86
N LEU A 142 1.11 4.53 -13.84
CA LEU A 142 0.20 4.92 -12.77
C LEU A 142 -1.21 4.48 -13.13
N TYR A 143 -1.91 3.84 -12.20
CA TYR A 143 -3.28 3.38 -12.37
C TYR A 143 -4.24 4.10 -11.44
N GLY A 144 -5.34 4.62 -12.00
CA GLY A 144 -6.50 5.06 -11.25
C GLY A 144 -7.51 3.93 -11.09
N GLY A 145 -8.08 3.75 -9.90
CA GLY A 145 -9.00 2.65 -9.64
C GLY A 145 -10.25 3.04 -8.86
N ILE A 146 -11.41 2.57 -9.31
CA ILE A 146 -12.64 2.53 -8.51
C ILE A 146 -12.81 1.09 -8.01
N THR A 147 -12.92 0.92 -6.70
CA THR A 147 -13.01 -0.41 -6.10
C THR A 147 -14.35 -0.59 -5.38
N THR A 148 -14.97 -1.72 -5.61
CA THR A 148 -16.16 -2.19 -4.89
C THR A 148 -15.79 -3.45 -4.08
N ALA A 149 -16.76 -4.01 -3.35
CA ALA A 149 -16.55 -5.28 -2.66
C ALA A 149 -16.32 -6.45 -3.62
N GLU A 150 -16.87 -6.36 -4.83
CA GLU A 150 -16.91 -7.47 -5.80
C GLU A 150 -15.85 -7.35 -6.88
N CYS A 151 -15.62 -6.14 -7.40
CA CYS A 151 -14.70 -5.94 -8.51
C CYS A 151 -14.01 -4.57 -8.47
N PRO A 152 -12.77 -4.48 -8.96
CA PRO A 152 -12.11 -3.22 -9.26
C PRO A 152 -12.30 -2.85 -10.73
N VAL A 153 -12.22 -1.55 -11.01
CA VAL A 153 -11.99 -1.03 -12.37
C VAL A 153 -10.71 -0.21 -12.30
N PHE A 154 -9.67 -0.63 -12.99
CA PHE A 154 -8.40 0.10 -13.10
C PHE A 154 -8.22 0.64 -14.51
N ALA A 155 -7.76 1.87 -14.61
CA ALA A 155 -7.38 2.52 -15.86
C ALA A 155 -6.01 3.17 -15.73
N GLU A 156 -5.25 3.18 -16.82
CA GLU A 156 -3.99 3.92 -16.89
C GLU A 156 -4.26 5.43 -16.77
N MET A 157 -3.46 6.11 -15.96
CA MET A 157 -3.46 7.55 -15.86
C MET A 157 -2.30 8.10 -16.69
N ASN A 158 -2.61 8.51 -17.90
CA ASN A 158 -1.62 9.05 -18.84
C ASN A 158 -1.61 10.59 -18.78
N ASP A 159 -0.44 11.17 -18.98
CA ASP A 159 -0.34 12.61 -19.27
C ASP A 159 -0.98 12.93 -20.61
N PHE A 160 -1.63 14.08 -20.70
CA PHE A 160 -2.27 14.58 -21.92
C PHE A 160 -2.18 16.10 -22.02
#